data_9404bd4d56e0dcac3e68dd645eadc32a
#
_entry.id   9404bd4d56e0dcac3e68dd645eadc32a
#
_cell.length_a   1.000
_cell.length_b   1.000
_cell.length_c   1.000
_cell.angle_alpha   90.00
_cell.angle_beta   90.00
_cell.angle_gamma   90.00
#
_symmetry.space_group_name_H-M   'P 1'
#
loop_
_entity.id
_entity.type
_entity.pdbx_description
1 polymer ?
#
loop_
_entity_poly.entity_id
_entity_poly.type
_entity_poly.pdbx_seq_one_letter_code
_entity_poly.pdbx_strand_id
1 'polypeptide(L)'
;MEQISQIHRDRVQRLVERFEKEEVPFSVAVVDMDWHLVEDVPPVYGSGWTGYTWNKKFFPNPPEFMDWLHKHGYKITLNVHPADGVRAYEEAYPRVAEKMGIDPASKNRYFLI
;
A
#
# COMPACT_ATOMS: atom_id res chain seq x y z
N MET A 1 14.69 -12.79 3.16
CA MET A 1 13.77 -11.85 2.51
C MET A 1 12.32 -12.15 2.78
N GLU A 2 11.91 -13.40 2.67
CA GLU A 2 10.54 -13.79 3.03
C GLU A 2 10.17 -13.48 4.48
N GLN A 3 11.13 -13.57 5.38
CA GLN A 3 10.93 -13.26 6.80
C GLN A 3 10.59 -11.79 7.03
N ILE A 4 11.09 -10.89 6.18
CA ILE A 4 10.83 -9.47 6.32
C ILE A 4 9.36 -9.13 5.98
N SER A 5 8.81 -9.78 4.96
CA SER A 5 7.43 -9.53 4.54
C SER A 5 6.42 -9.98 5.59
N GLN A 6 6.66 -11.13 6.21
CA GLN A 6 5.83 -11.58 7.32
C GLN A 6 5.98 -10.69 8.55
N ILE A 7 7.17 -10.16 8.79
CA ILE A 7 7.44 -9.33 9.95
C ILE A 7 6.57 -8.06 9.96
N HIS A 8 6.36 -7.42 8.82
CA HIS A 8 5.56 -6.20 8.78
C HIS A 8 4.09 -6.45 9.14
N ARG A 9 3.46 -7.43 8.51
CA ARG A 9 2.10 -7.80 8.84
C ARG A 9 2.00 -8.28 10.29
N ASP A 10 2.88 -9.17 10.70
CA ASP A 10 2.86 -9.76 12.03
C ASP A 10 3.12 -8.73 13.12
N ARG A 11 3.96 -7.74 12.85
CA ARG A 11 4.18 -6.64 13.81
C ARG A 11 2.93 -5.83 14.05
N VAL A 12 2.20 -5.49 13.00
CA VAL A 12 0.93 -4.77 13.14
C VAL A 12 -0.06 -5.59 13.94
N GLN A 13 -0.20 -6.88 13.62
CA GLN A 13 -1.11 -7.77 14.34
C GLN A 13 -0.73 -7.92 15.81
N ARG A 14 0.55 -8.08 16.11
CA ARG A 14 1.01 -8.17 17.50
C ARG A 14 0.80 -6.89 18.28
N LEU A 15 1.00 -5.76 17.62
CA LEU A 15 0.77 -4.46 18.25
C LEU A 15 -0.72 -4.27 18.60
N VAL A 16 -1.59 -4.64 17.69
CA VAL A 16 -3.04 -4.61 17.90
C VAL A 16 -3.43 -5.52 19.09
N GLU A 17 -2.94 -6.74 19.08
CA GLU A 17 -3.23 -7.69 20.15
C GLU A 17 -2.72 -7.20 21.50
N ARG A 18 -1.56 -6.56 21.51
CA ARG A 18 -1.01 -5.99 22.74
C ARG A 18 -1.85 -4.83 23.26
N PHE A 19 -2.31 -3.96 22.37
CA PHE A 19 -3.20 -2.88 22.77
C PHE A 19 -4.51 -3.41 23.35
N GLU A 20 -5.06 -4.46 22.75
CA GLU A 20 -6.26 -5.12 23.29
C GLU A 20 -6.01 -5.71 24.67
N LYS A 21 -4.88 -6.41 24.84
CA LYS A 21 -4.50 -7.03 26.11
C LYS A 21 -4.31 -6.00 27.22
N GLU A 22 -3.72 -4.86 26.89
CA GLU A 22 -3.47 -3.79 27.86
C GLU A 22 -4.62 -2.78 27.95
N GLU A 23 -5.72 -3.06 27.27
CA GLU A 23 -6.93 -2.23 27.27
C GLU A 23 -6.66 -0.79 26.81
N VAL A 24 -5.75 -0.63 25.85
CA VAL A 24 -5.49 0.66 25.20
C VAL A 24 -6.45 0.82 24.03
N PRO A 25 -7.44 1.72 24.10
CA PRO A 25 -8.40 1.85 23.02
C PRO A 25 -7.83 2.61 21.83
N PHE A 26 -8.05 2.09 20.62
CA PHE A 26 -7.89 2.85 19.40
C PHE A 26 -8.85 2.30 18.34
N SER A 27 -9.13 3.07 17.30
CA SER A 27 -10.18 2.74 16.35
C SER A 27 -9.68 2.54 14.93
N VAL A 28 -8.55 3.15 14.57
CA VAL A 28 -8.05 3.18 13.21
C VAL A 28 -6.57 2.79 13.18
N ALA A 29 -6.24 1.85 12.31
CA ALA A 29 -4.86 1.52 11.98
C ALA A 29 -4.47 2.33 10.74
N VAL A 30 -3.42 3.15 10.85
CA VAL A 30 -2.90 3.91 9.73
C VAL A 30 -1.63 3.22 9.25
N VAL A 31 -1.62 2.78 8.01
CA VAL A 31 -0.43 2.19 7.40
C VAL A 31 0.23 3.24 6.51
N ASP A 32 1.46 3.59 6.87
CA ASP A 32 2.22 4.59 6.14
C ASP A 32 2.82 4.02 4.87
N MET A 33 3.65 4.78 4.20
CA MET A 33 4.08 4.56 2.82
C MET A 33 4.59 3.15 2.50
N ASP A 34 5.01 2.37 3.46
CA ASP A 34 5.47 1.00 3.23
C ASP A 34 4.37 0.02 2.79
N TRP A 35 3.10 0.46 2.77
CA TRP A 35 2.05 -0.38 2.22
C TRP A 35 2.22 -0.58 0.71
N HIS A 36 2.80 0.40 0.02
CA HIS A 36 3.03 0.35 -1.42
C HIS A 36 4.49 0.12 -1.76
N LEU A 37 4.77 -0.09 -3.04
CA LEU A 37 6.13 -0.27 -3.54
C LEU A 37 6.93 1.02 -3.30
N VAL A 38 8.10 0.89 -2.70
CA VAL A 38 9.02 2.00 -2.43
C VAL A 38 10.37 1.73 -3.06
N GLU A 39 11.07 0.69 -2.59
CA GLU A 39 12.40 0.36 -3.08
C GLU A 39 12.38 -0.40 -4.40
N ASP A 40 11.25 -1.04 -4.71
CA ASP A 40 11.08 -1.82 -5.93
C ASP A 40 10.60 -1.00 -7.12
N VAL A 41 10.55 0.32 -6.98
CA VAL A 41 10.16 1.21 -8.08
C VAL A 41 11.31 1.31 -9.07
N PRO A 42 11.07 1.05 -10.37
CA PRO A 42 12.14 1.20 -11.38
C PRO A 42 12.66 2.65 -11.40
N PRO A 43 13.99 2.83 -11.39
CA PRO A 43 14.57 4.18 -11.27
C PRO A 43 14.12 5.19 -12.33
N VAL A 44 13.73 4.70 -13.49
CA VAL A 44 13.23 5.56 -14.59
C VAL A 44 11.97 6.34 -14.19
N TYR A 45 11.23 5.87 -13.19
CA TYR A 45 10.01 6.53 -12.71
C TYR A 45 10.26 7.41 -11.49
N GLY A 46 11.49 7.54 -11.03
CA GLY A 46 11.84 8.35 -9.87
C GLY A 46 11.81 7.56 -8.57
N SER A 47 11.52 8.25 -7.47
CA SER A 47 11.50 7.64 -6.15
C SER A 47 10.20 6.91 -5.84
N GLY A 48 10.22 6.10 -4.80
CA GLY A 48 9.03 5.41 -4.29
C GLY A 48 8.19 6.24 -3.31
N TRP A 49 8.34 7.54 -3.28
CA TRP A 49 7.55 8.42 -2.41
C TRP A 49 6.06 8.33 -2.71
N THR A 50 5.70 8.37 -3.98
CA THR A 50 4.33 8.15 -4.45
C THR A 50 4.14 6.67 -4.78
N GLY A 51 3.00 6.10 -4.43
CA GLY A 51 2.68 4.73 -4.80
C GLY A 51 1.23 4.36 -4.57
N TYR A 52 0.74 3.46 -5.40
CA TYR A 52 -0.65 2.97 -5.37
C TYR A 52 -0.74 1.45 -5.53
N THR A 53 0.39 0.75 -5.54
CA THR A 53 0.45 -0.69 -5.70
C THR A 53 0.91 -1.33 -4.40
N TRP A 54 0.12 -2.28 -3.85
CA TRP A 54 0.50 -2.97 -2.63
C TRP A 54 1.87 -3.62 -2.74
N ASN A 55 2.67 -3.45 -1.71
CA ASN A 55 3.93 -4.17 -1.56
C ASN A 55 3.65 -5.55 -0.96
N LYS A 56 3.57 -6.55 -1.81
CA LYS A 56 3.25 -7.91 -1.37
C LYS A 56 4.39 -8.60 -0.64
N LYS A 57 5.56 -8.01 -0.60
CA LYS A 57 6.64 -8.48 0.27
C LYS A 57 6.32 -8.21 1.73
N PHE A 58 5.70 -7.07 2.03
CA PHE A 58 5.34 -6.68 3.38
C PHE A 58 3.92 -7.08 3.76
N PHE A 59 3.03 -7.10 2.80
CA PHE A 59 1.64 -7.48 2.97
C PHE A 59 1.25 -8.48 1.88
N PRO A 60 1.57 -9.77 2.06
CA PRO A 60 1.39 -10.78 1.01
C PRO A 60 -0.06 -10.94 0.55
N ASN A 61 -1.01 -10.75 1.45
CA ASN A 61 -2.43 -10.86 1.16
C ASN A 61 -3.16 -9.67 1.79
N PRO A 62 -3.20 -8.51 1.09
CA PRO A 62 -3.84 -7.33 1.64
C PRO A 62 -5.30 -7.51 2.07
N PRO A 63 -6.17 -8.18 1.30
CA PRO A 63 -7.55 -8.41 1.74
C PRO A 63 -7.65 -9.17 3.05
N GLU A 64 -6.82 -10.19 3.25
CA GLU A 64 -6.81 -10.96 4.49
C GLU A 64 -6.35 -10.10 5.67
N PHE A 65 -5.34 -9.27 5.48
CA PHE A 65 -4.86 -8.35 6.51
C PHE A 65 -5.93 -7.35 6.91
N MET A 66 -6.58 -6.74 5.94
CA MET A 66 -7.66 -5.79 6.19
C MET A 66 -8.84 -6.45 6.90
N ASP A 67 -9.19 -7.66 6.49
CA ASP A 67 -10.28 -8.44 7.08
C ASP A 67 -9.98 -8.78 8.53
N TRP A 68 -8.74 -9.16 8.83
CA TRP A 68 -8.30 -9.42 10.19
C TRP A 68 -8.49 -8.18 11.09
N LEU A 69 -8.09 -7.01 10.61
CA LEU A 69 -8.29 -5.75 11.35
C LEU A 69 -9.77 -5.46 11.57
N HIS A 70 -10.59 -5.65 10.55
CA HIS A 70 -12.04 -5.43 10.66
C HIS A 70 -12.68 -6.36 11.68
N LYS A 71 -12.26 -7.62 11.72
CA LYS A 71 -12.76 -8.60 12.70
C LYS A 71 -12.38 -8.23 14.13
N HIS A 72 -11.28 -7.52 14.32
CA HIS A 72 -10.89 -6.99 15.62
C HIS A 72 -11.54 -5.63 15.96
N GLY A 73 -12.41 -5.13 15.08
CA GLY A 73 -13.14 -3.89 15.31
C GLY A 73 -12.41 -2.63 14.89
N TYR A 74 -11.32 -2.75 14.14
CA TYR A 74 -10.56 -1.59 13.69
C TYR A 74 -10.87 -1.23 12.25
N LYS A 75 -10.82 0.05 11.95
CA LYS A 75 -10.76 0.55 10.58
C LYS A 75 -9.31 0.65 10.14
N ILE A 76 -9.08 0.61 8.84
CA ILE A 76 -7.74 0.77 8.28
C ILE A 76 -7.76 1.92 7.27
N THR A 77 -6.72 2.72 7.28
CA THR A 77 -6.47 3.74 6.26
C THR A 77 -5.02 3.67 5.82
N LEU A 78 -4.79 4.07 4.58
CA LEU A 78 -3.47 4.05 3.96
C LEU A 78 -3.04 5.49 3.72
N ASN A 79 -1.81 5.81 4.08
CA ASN A 79 -1.26 7.12 3.80
C ASN A 79 -0.77 7.18 2.34
N VAL A 80 -1.19 8.19 1.60
CA VAL A 80 -0.87 8.34 0.18
C VAL A 80 -0.20 9.70 -0.05
N HIS A 81 0.86 9.68 -0.84
CA HIS A 81 1.57 10.88 -1.27
C HIS A 81 1.45 11.01 -2.80
N PRO A 82 0.44 11.74 -3.32
CA PRO A 82 0.11 11.70 -4.74
C PRO A 82 0.97 12.62 -5.61
N ALA A 83 2.13 13.04 -5.16
CA ALA A 83 2.94 14.07 -5.81
C ALA A 83 3.30 13.75 -7.27
N ASP A 84 3.56 12.49 -7.59
CA ASP A 84 4.05 12.08 -8.92
C ASP A 84 2.96 11.44 -9.79
N GLY A 85 1.72 11.41 -9.34
CA GLY A 85 0.63 10.79 -10.07
C GLY A 85 0.77 9.27 -10.19
N VAL A 86 -0.07 8.67 -11.04
CA VAL A 86 -0.05 7.23 -11.29
C VAL A 86 0.92 6.93 -12.44
N ARG A 87 2.01 6.26 -12.13
CA ARG A 87 3.07 5.99 -13.09
C ARG A 87 2.85 4.67 -13.81
N ALA A 88 3.51 4.48 -14.95
CA ALA A 88 3.22 3.38 -15.86
C ALA A 88 3.48 1.97 -15.26
N TYR A 89 4.31 1.85 -14.23
CA TYR A 89 4.56 0.56 -13.58
C TYR A 89 3.45 0.14 -12.62
N GLU A 90 2.60 1.06 -12.21
CA GLU A 90 1.56 0.78 -11.22
C GLU A 90 0.49 -0.16 -11.77
N GLU A 91 -0.02 -1.05 -10.92
CA GLU A 91 -1.10 -1.97 -11.32
C GLU A 91 -2.35 -1.23 -11.77
N ALA A 92 -2.64 -0.08 -11.17
CA ALA A 92 -3.81 0.73 -11.51
C ALA A 92 -3.64 1.52 -12.81
N TYR A 93 -2.43 1.62 -13.36
CA TYR A 93 -2.16 2.47 -14.50
C TYR A 93 -3.05 2.21 -15.72
N PRO A 94 -3.26 0.96 -16.17
CA PRO A 94 -4.10 0.73 -17.35
C PRO A 94 -5.52 1.26 -17.18
N ARG A 95 -6.10 1.09 -16.03
CA ARG A 95 -7.48 1.57 -15.77
C ARG A 95 -7.55 3.08 -15.69
N VAL A 96 -6.57 3.71 -15.07
CA VAL A 96 -6.50 5.18 -14.99
C VAL A 96 -6.27 5.77 -16.39
N ALA A 97 -5.35 5.21 -17.16
CA ALA A 97 -5.07 5.65 -18.52
C ALA A 97 -6.32 5.58 -19.40
N GLU A 98 -7.02 4.47 -19.35
CA GLU A 98 -8.25 4.27 -20.12
C GLU A 98 -9.30 5.33 -19.78
N LYS A 99 -9.49 5.58 -18.49
CA LYS A 99 -10.47 6.59 -18.04
C LYS A 99 -10.09 8.02 -18.42
N MET A 100 -8.81 8.27 -18.60
CA MET A 100 -8.30 9.58 -19.02
C MET A 100 -8.18 9.71 -20.54
N GLY A 101 -8.57 8.69 -21.30
CA GLY A 101 -8.48 8.71 -22.75
C GLY A 101 -7.05 8.57 -23.30
N ILE A 102 -6.16 7.97 -22.52
CA ILE A 102 -4.78 7.74 -22.90
C ILE A 102 -4.57 6.25 -23.18
N ASP A 103 -3.79 5.94 -24.22
CA ASP A 103 -3.48 4.55 -24.55
C ASP A 103 -2.72 3.87 -23.40
N PRO A 104 -3.28 2.83 -22.76
CA PRO A 104 -2.59 2.13 -21.66
C PRO A 104 -1.26 1.49 -22.10
N ALA A 105 -1.09 1.19 -23.39
CA ALA A 105 0.13 0.58 -23.90
C ALA A 105 1.29 1.58 -24.06
N SER A 106 1.04 2.87 -23.94
CA SER A 106 2.09 3.88 -24.12
C SER A 106 3.20 3.79 -23.06
N LYS A 107 2.83 3.55 -21.81
CA LYS A 107 3.73 3.24 -20.66
C LYS A 107 4.98 4.09 -20.50
N ASN A 108 5.15 5.12 -21.29
CA ASN A 108 6.35 5.94 -21.28
C ASN A 108 6.23 7.19 -20.42
N ARG A 109 5.11 7.37 -19.75
CA ARG A 109 4.86 8.53 -18.90
C ARG A 109 3.99 8.20 -17.70
N TYR A 110 3.87 9.14 -16.82
CA TYR A 110 2.99 9.12 -15.68
C TYR A 110 1.95 10.23 -15.80
N PHE A 111 0.89 10.14 -15.02
CA PHE A 111 -0.13 11.18 -14.97
C PHE A 111 0.09 12.06 -13.75
N LEU A 112 -0.01 13.36 -13.96
CA LEU A 112 -0.15 14.30 -12.86
C LEU A 112 -1.63 14.38 -12.50
N ILE A 113 -1.89 14.18 -11.24
CA ILE A 113 -3.25 14.25 -10.71
C ILE A 113 -3.54 15.65 -10.20
#